data_0ef2dae9b194b1f1d466bb8501ba9d50
#
_entry.id   0ef2dae9b194b1f1d466bb8501ba9d50
#
_cell.length_a   1.000
_cell.length_b   1.000
_cell.length_c   1.000
_cell.angle_alpha   90.00
_cell.angle_beta   90.00
_cell.angle_gamma   90.00
#
_symmetry.space_group_name_H-M   'P 1'
#
loop_
_entity.id
_entity.type
_entity.pdbx_description
1 polymer ?
#
loop_
_entity_poly.entity_id
_entity_poly.type
_entity_poly.pdbx_seq_one_letter_code
_entity_poly.pdbx_strand_id
1 'polypeptide(L)'
;FTCFLIIIFAIINSKKLFNVFLKISSKIKFLSGFTKSFEDSFDNIKKSTSGKIAIYSSLLSFSHLLIESSAVFLIIYAYGIENIGIIEMIPMYSTSILLGFVSFLPLGMGVVEGALSTFLNLRGIEIAIALPVVIIIRLMTNWFGIVLGALILKKYGGLRTK
;
A
#
# COMPACT_ATOMS: atom_id res chain seq x y z
N PHE A 1 6.58 3.56 10.51
CA PHE A 1 6.43 3.87 9.07
C PHE A 1 7.65 4.60 8.53
N THR A 2 8.03 5.72 9.12
CA THR A 2 9.21 6.52 8.70
C THR A 2 10.49 5.71 8.72
N CYS A 3 10.76 4.91 9.77
CA CYS A 3 11.94 4.05 9.82
C CYS A 3 11.99 3.02 8.69
N PHE A 4 10.85 2.42 8.34
CA PHE A 4 10.78 1.44 7.24
C PHE A 4 11.09 2.08 5.89
N LEU A 5 10.54 3.27 5.62
CA LEU A 5 10.84 4.03 4.40
C LEU A 5 12.30 4.46 4.34
N ILE A 6 12.88 4.89 5.48
CA ILE A 6 14.30 5.25 5.57
C ILE A 6 15.19 4.04 5.27
N ILE A 7 14.85 2.86 5.79
CA ILE A 7 15.60 1.62 5.55
C ILE A 7 15.52 1.24 4.06
N ILE A 8 14.34 1.26 3.45
CA ILE A 8 14.18 0.99 2.00
C ILE A 8 14.97 2.01 1.18
N PHE A 9 14.86 3.29 1.49
CA PHE A 9 15.60 4.34 0.81
C PHE A 9 17.12 4.18 0.96
N ALA A 10 17.60 3.81 2.16
CA ALA A 10 19.02 3.53 2.42
C ALA A 10 19.51 2.30 1.63
N ILE A 11 18.70 1.23 1.54
CA ILE A 11 19.04 0.02 0.76
C ILE A 11 19.17 0.37 -0.72
N ILE A 12 18.22 1.14 -1.28
CA ILE A 12 18.22 1.53 -2.69
C ILE A 12 19.37 2.49 -3.01
N ASN A 13 19.71 3.38 -2.09
CA ASN A 13 20.75 4.40 -2.34
C ASN A 13 22.19 3.91 -2.08
N SER A 14 22.35 2.79 -1.37
CA SER A 14 23.67 2.23 -1.02
C SER A 14 23.88 0.85 -1.66
N LYS A 15 24.79 0.76 -2.65
CA LYS A 15 25.18 -0.54 -3.25
C LYS A 15 25.64 -1.58 -2.21
N LYS A 16 26.26 -1.14 -1.10
CA LYS A 16 26.71 -2.03 -0.03
C LYS A 16 25.53 -2.66 0.71
N LEU A 17 24.53 -1.86 1.10
CA LEU A 17 23.34 -2.33 1.79
C LEU A 17 22.47 -3.21 0.86
N PHE A 18 22.40 -2.86 -0.40
CA PHE A 18 21.70 -3.67 -1.41
C PHE A 18 22.35 -5.06 -1.58
N ASN A 19 23.68 -5.14 -1.67
CA ASN A 19 24.40 -6.42 -1.75
C ASN A 19 24.23 -7.27 -0.47
N VAL A 20 24.18 -6.65 0.70
CA VAL A 20 23.86 -7.36 1.95
C VAL A 20 22.43 -7.90 1.92
N PHE A 21 21.47 -7.11 1.45
CA PHE A 21 20.08 -7.54 1.27
C PHE A 21 19.99 -8.71 0.29
N LEU A 22 20.66 -8.66 -0.87
CA LEU A 22 20.72 -9.75 -1.83
C LEU A 22 21.34 -11.02 -1.23
N LYS A 23 22.41 -10.89 -0.44
CA LYS A 23 23.07 -12.01 0.21
C LYS A 23 22.20 -12.66 1.28
N ILE A 24 21.36 -11.90 1.95
CA ILE A 24 20.38 -12.42 2.93
C ILE A 24 19.20 -13.07 2.19
N SER A 25 18.66 -12.44 1.16
CA SER A 25 17.53 -12.94 0.39
C SER A 25 17.89 -14.18 -0.45
N SER A 26 19.14 -14.31 -0.92
CA SER A 26 19.59 -15.52 -1.62
C SER A 26 19.63 -16.78 -0.74
N LYS A 27 19.73 -16.63 0.59
CA LYS A 27 19.62 -17.74 1.55
C LYS A 27 18.19 -18.25 1.74
N ILE A 28 17.19 -17.51 1.33
CA ILE A 28 15.78 -17.88 1.43
C ILE A 28 15.38 -18.51 0.09
N LYS A 29 15.16 -19.82 0.07
CA LYS A 29 14.87 -20.63 -1.13
C LYS A 29 13.72 -20.10 -2.00
N PHE A 30 12.77 -19.39 -1.39
CA PHE A 30 11.64 -18.74 -2.09
C PHE A 30 12.04 -17.45 -2.82
N LEU A 31 13.05 -16.73 -2.32
CA LEU A 31 13.49 -15.43 -2.86
C LEU A 31 14.68 -15.58 -3.84
N SER A 32 15.33 -16.74 -3.89
CA SER A 32 16.49 -16.98 -4.75
C SER A 32 16.19 -16.82 -6.26
N GLY A 33 14.97 -17.11 -6.70
CA GLY A 33 14.53 -16.89 -8.08
C GLY A 33 14.37 -15.41 -8.46
N PHE A 34 14.15 -14.53 -7.49
CA PHE A 34 13.95 -13.10 -7.71
C PHE A 34 15.25 -12.27 -7.61
N THR A 35 16.32 -12.83 -6.98
CA THR A 35 17.56 -12.09 -6.76
C THR A 35 18.22 -11.62 -8.05
N LYS A 36 18.20 -12.44 -9.09
CA LYS A 36 18.79 -12.10 -10.40
C LYS A 36 18.02 -10.98 -11.09
N SER A 37 16.69 -11.02 -11.05
CA SER A 37 15.82 -9.96 -11.59
C SER A 37 15.95 -8.64 -10.81
N PHE A 38 16.19 -8.70 -9.50
CA PHE A 38 16.45 -7.53 -8.68
C PHE A 38 17.80 -6.89 -9.01
N GLU A 39 18.82 -7.71 -9.26
CA GLU A 39 20.16 -7.24 -9.63
C GLU A 39 20.14 -6.51 -10.99
N ASP A 40 19.51 -7.11 -11.98
CA ASP A 40 19.32 -6.52 -13.32
C ASP A 40 18.47 -5.24 -13.30
N SER A 41 17.55 -5.12 -12.34
CA SER A 41 16.67 -3.96 -12.20
C SER A 41 17.25 -2.85 -11.31
N PHE A 42 18.35 -3.09 -10.61
CA PHE A 42 18.89 -2.15 -9.61
C PHE A 42 19.20 -0.77 -10.19
N ASP A 43 19.83 -0.72 -11.37
CA ASP A 43 20.22 0.54 -12.00
C ASP A 43 18.96 1.32 -12.48
N ASN A 44 17.92 0.62 -12.90
CA ASN A 44 16.64 1.22 -13.26
C ASN A 44 15.89 1.74 -12.03
N ILE A 45 15.87 0.97 -10.94
CA ILE A 45 15.29 1.38 -9.66
C ILE A 45 16.05 2.61 -9.12
N LYS A 46 17.38 2.61 -9.18
CA LYS A 46 18.19 3.74 -8.73
C LYS A 46 17.96 5.00 -9.55
N LYS A 47 17.82 4.90 -10.87
CA LYS A 47 17.45 6.03 -11.72
C LYS A 47 16.06 6.58 -11.39
N SER A 48 15.08 5.70 -11.19
CA SER A 48 13.70 6.09 -10.85
C SER A 48 13.58 6.67 -9.45
N THR A 49 14.49 6.32 -8.53
CA THR A 49 14.47 6.77 -7.12
C THR A 49 15.41 7.95 -6.89
N SER A 50 16.08 8.47 -7.92
CA SER A 50 17.03 9.56 -7.79
C SER A 50 16.50 10.91 -8.29
N GLY A 51 16.95 11.99 -7.64
CA GLY A 51 16.72 13.35 -8.08
C GLY A 51 15.26 13.84 -8.01
N LYS A 52 14.88 14.67 -8.95
CA LYS A 52 13.55 15.30 -9.02
C LYS A 52 12.40 14.28 -9.12
N ILE A 53 12.62 13.15 -9.80
CA ILE A 53 11.61 12.11 -9.99
C ILE A 53 11.20 11.53 -8.62
N ALA A 54 12.16 11.24 -7.74
CA ALA A 54 11.88 10.72 -6.40
C ALA A 54 11.03 11.70 -5.58
N ILE A 55 11.35 13.00 -5.64
CA ILE A 55 10.61 14.04 -4.92
C ILE A 55 9.17 14.12 -5.42
N TYR A 56 8.96 14.21 -6.75
CA TYR A 56 7.62 14.28 -7.34
C TYR A 56 6.80 13.00 -7.05
N SER A 57 7.40 11.83 -7.17
CA SER A 57 6.72 10.56 -6.88
C SER A 57 6.34 10.45 -5.40
N SER A 58 7.23 10.87 -4.49
CA SER A 58 6.94 10.87 -3.05
C SER A 58 5.82 11.85 -2.70
N LEU A 59 5.83 13.05 -3.29
CA LEU A 59 4.79 14.05 -3.08
C LEU A 59 3.44 13.54 -3.61
N LEU A 60 3.42 12.95 -4.79
CA LEU A 60 2.21 12.38 -5.39
C LEU A 60 1.66 11.23 -4.54
N SER A 61 2.53 10.31 -4.09
CA SER A 61 2.13 9.19 -3.22
C SER A 61 1.59 9.67 -1.87
N PHE A 62 2.20 10.70 -1.30
CA PHE A 62 1.72 11.30 -0.06
C PHE A 62 0.35 11.97 -0.24
N SER A 63 0.18 12.73 -1.33
CA SER A 63 -1.11 13.35 -1.67
C SER A 63 -2.20 12.31 -1.89
N HIS A 64 -1.88 11.21 -2.59
CA HIS A 64 -2.80 10.08 -2.78
C HIS A 64 -3.24 9.50 -1.42
N LEU A 65 -2.29 9.23 -0.52
CA LEU A 65 -2.58 8.69 0.81
C LEU A 65 -3.48 9.63 1.63
N LEU A 66 -3.25 10.93 1.56
CA LEU A 66 -4.08 11.92 2.26
C LEU A 66 -5.51 11.96 1.71
N ILE A 67 -5.67 11.95 0.39
CA ILE A 67 -6.98 11.94 -0.28
C ILE A 67 -7.74 10.66 0.10
N GLU A 68 -7.07 9.52 0.02
CA GLU A 68 -7.69 8.22 0.32
C GLU A 68 -8.07 8.12 1.80
N SER A 69 -7.21 8.53 2.72
CA SER A 69 -7.52 8.58 4.16
C SER A 69 -8.68 9.54 4.47
N SER A 70 -8.76 10.66 3.74
CA SER A 70 -9.88 11.62 3.87
C SER A 70 -11.20 11.02 3.38
N ALA A 71 -11.18 10.28 2.28
CA ALA A 71 -12.35 9.56 1.79
C ALA A 71 -12.83 8.50 2.79
N VAL A 72 -11.89 7.74 3.36
CA VAL A 72 -12.19 6.76 4.43
C VAL A 72 -12.81 7.44 5.64
N PHE A 73 -12.25 8.57 6.09
CA PHE A 73 -12.79 9.37 7.17
C PHE A 73 -14.23 9.81 6.88
N LEU A 74 -14.50 10.34 5.69
CA LEU A 74 -15.86 10.79 5.31
C LEU A 74 -16.87 9.63 5.30
N ILE A 75 -16.47 8.46 4.86
CA ILE A 75 -17.34 7.28 4.88
C ILE A 75 -17.65 6.91 6.33
N ILE A 76 -16.65 6.83 7.20
CA ILE A 76 -16.83 6.50 8.62
C ILE A 76 -17.72 7.53 9.31
N TYR A 77 -17.51 8.81 9.03
CA TYR A 77 -18.33 9.91 9.54
C TYR A 77 -19.79 9.79 9.06
N ALA A 78 -20.02 9.42 7.80
CA ALA A 78 -21.36 9.19 7.25
C ALA A 78 -22.11 8.02 7.92
N TYR A 79 -21.40 7.08 8.54
CA TYR A 79 -21.99 6.02 9.36
C TYR A 79 -22.29 6.45 10.81
N GLY A 80 -22.15 7.76 11.13
CA GLY A 80 -22.44 8.30 12.45
C GLY A 80 -21.31 8.07 13.47
N ILE A 81 -20.11 7.71 13.01
CA ILE A 81 -18.95 7.51 13.86
C ILE A 81 -18.18 8.83 13.93
N GLU A 82 -18.48 9.64 14.93
CA GLU A 82 -17.95 11.01 15.08
C GLU A 82 -16.75 11.09 16.04
N ASN A 83 -16.46 10.01 16.77
CA ASN A 83 -15.42 9.98 17.81
C ASN A 83 -14.00 9.80 17.28
N ILE A 84 -13.81 9.77 15.95
CA ILE A 84 -12.51 9.65 15.28
C ILE A 84 -12.28 10.87 14.40
N GLY A 85 -11.18 11.61 14.65
CA GLY A 85 -10.78 12.73 13.83
C GLY A 85 -9.98 12.31 12.58
N ILE A 86 -9.96 13.19 11.57
CA ILE A 86 -9.17 12.95 10.33
C ILE A 86 -7.68 12.72 10.62
N ILE A 87 -7.12 13.42 11.60
CA ILE A 87 -5.70 13.29 11.99
C ILE A 87 -5.40 11.90 12.52
N GLU A 88 -6.35 11.27 13.20
CA GLU A 88 -6.24 9.90 13.71
C GLU A 88 -6.48 8.87 12.62
N MET A 89 -7.34 9.17 11.66
CA MET A 89 -7.65 8.27 10.55
C MET A 89 -6.46 8.05 9.62
N ILE A 90 -5.66 9.09 9.36
CA ILE A 90 -4.48 8.98 8.49
C ILE A 90 -3.51 7.88 8.94
N PRO A 91 -2.99 7.86 10.19
CA PRO A 91 -2.11 6.78 10.62
C PRO A 91 -2.80 5.43 10.75
N MET A 92 -4.07 5.35 11.12
CA MET A 92 -4.82 4.10 11.21
C MET A 92 -4.94 3.44 9.84
N TYR A 93 -5.36 4.21 8.83
CA TYR A 93 -5.52 3.71 7.47
C TYR A 93 -4.16 3.36 6.84
N SER A 94 -3.18 4.26 6.91
CA SER A 94 -1.86 4.03 6.32
C SER A 94 -1.14 2.83 6.96
N THR A 95 -1.27 2.61 8.26
CA THR A 95 -0.70 1.44 8.94
C THR A 95 -1.41 0.16 8.49
N SER A 96 -2.72 0.18 8.31
CA SER A 96 -3.48 -0.97 7.82
C SER A 96 -3.05 -1.37 6.40
N ILE A 97 -2.89 -0.40 5.50
CA ILE A 97 -2.37 -0.63 4.13
C ILE A 97 -0.95 -1.19 4.19
N LEU A 98 -0.09 -0.68 5.06
CA LEU A 98 1.27 -1.17 5.21
C LEU A 98 1.31 -2.63 5.67
N LEU A 99 0.50 -2.99 6.66
CA LEU A 99 0.36 -4.37 7.13
C LEU A 99 -0.13 -5.29 6.01
N GLY A 100 -1.10 -4.83 5.22
CA GLY A 100 -1.55 -5.54 4.03
C GLY A 100 -0.45 -5.77 3.01
N PHE A 101 0.39 -4.75 2.76
CA PHE A 101 1.53 -4.85 1.85
C PHE A 101 2.58 -5.86 2.34
N VAL A 102 2.92 -5.82 3.63
CA VAL A 102 3.89 -6.73 4.25
C VAL A 102 3.39 -8.18 4.31
N SER A 103 2.07 -8.39 4.28
CA SER A 103 1.48 -9.73 4.30
C SER A 103 1.69 -10.53 3.01
N PHE A 104 2.13 -9.89 1.92
CA PHE A 104 2.25 -10.47 0.56
C PHE A 104 0.94 -11.06 0.01
N LEU A 105 -0.19 -10.82 0.65
CA LEU A 105 -1.49 -11.23 0.13
C LEU A 105 -1.93 -10.29 -1.00
N PRO A 106 -2.60 -10.80 -2.05
CA PRO A 106 -3.13 -9.96 -3.11
C PRO A 106 -4.01 -8.84 -2.53
N LEU A 107 -3.68 -7.58 -2.84
CA LEU A 107 -4.38 -6.39 -2.31
C LEU A 107 -4.42 -6.30 -0.77
N GLY A 108 -3.64 -7.11 -0.05
CA GLY A 108 -3.69 -7.20 1.41
C GLY A 108 -5.04 -7.69 1.96
N MET A 109 -5.80 -8.48 1.15
CA MET A 109 -7.14 -8.94 1.53
C MET A 109 -7.12 -9.68 2.86
N GLY A 110 -8.07 -9.37 3.73
CA GLY A 110 -8.20 -9.88 5.08
C GLY A 110 -7.33 -9.13 6.10
N VAL A 111 -6.09 -8.80 5.76
CA VAL A 111 -5.15 -8.14 6.68
C VAL A 111 -5.48 -6.66 6.85
N VAL A 112 -5.75 -5.95 5.77
CA VAL A 112 -6.11 -4.52 5.84
C VAL A 112 -7.45 -4.34 6.53
N GLU A 113 -8.43 -5.18 6.18
CA GLU A 113 -9.76 -5.15 6.78
C GLU A 113 -9.69 -5.48 8.28
N GLY A 114 -8.96 -6.51 8.64
CA GLY A 114 -8.75 -6.89 10.05
C GLY A 114 -8.02 -5.81 10.83
N ALA A 115 -6.92 -5.26 10.29
CA ALA A 115 -6.15 -4.22 10.95
C ALA A 115 -6.97 -2.94 11.16
N LEU A 116 -7.64 -2.44 10.12
CA LEU A 116 -8.43 -1.22 10.22
C LEU A 116 -9.63 -1.42 11.16
N SER A 117 -10.34 -2.55 11.07
CA SER A 117 -11.42 -2.87 12.00
C SER A 117 -10.94 -2.96 13.45
N THR A 118 -9.75 -3.51 13.67
CA THR A 118 -9.14 -3.56 15.01
C THR A 118 -8.81 -2.16 15.52
N PHE A 119 -8.25 -1.28 14.70
CA PHE A 119 -7.98 0.09 15.08
C PHE A 119 -9.26 0.87 15.43
N LEU A 120 -10.33 0.67 14.66
CA LEU A 120 -11.65 1.24 14.95
C LEU A 120 -12.20 0.69 16.27
N ASN A 121 -12.02 -0.60 16.54
CA ASN A 121 -12.47 -1.23 17.78
C ASN A 121 -11.71 -0.68 19.00
N LEU A 122 -10.41 -0.41 18.89
CA LEU A 122 -9.63 0.26 19.94
C LEU A 122 -10.11 1.67 20.25
N ARG A 123 -10.88 2.29 19.36
CA ARG A 123 -11.56 3.57 19.55
C ARG A 123 -13.01 3.44 20.05
N GLY A 124 -13.40 2.25 20.46
CA GLY A 124 -14.72 1.98 21.04
C GLY A 124 -15.83 1.65 20.05
N ILE A 125 -15.49 1.40 18.76
CA ILE A 125 -16.47 0.98 17.76
C ILE A 125 -16.55 -0.54 17.78
N GLU A 126 -17.75 -1.08 17.97
CA GLU A 126 -17.93 -2.54 17.95
C GLU A 126 -17.47 -3.16 16.62
N ILE A 127 -16.77 -4.28 16.69
CA ILE A 127 -16.30 -5.00 15.49
C ILE A 127 -17.44 -5.35 14.53
N ALA A 128 -18.62 -5.64 15.07
CA ALA A 128 -19.82 -5.92 14.30
C ALA A 128 -20.22 -4.74 13.38
N ILE A 129 -19.87 -3.51 13.75
CA ILE A 129 -20.09 -2.28 12.96
C ILE A 129 -18.83 -1.96 12.14
N ALA A 130 -17.65 -2.04 12.74
CA ALA A 130 -16.38 -1.67 12.11
C ALA A 130 -16.09 -2.51 10.86
N LEU A 131 -16.26 -3.83 10.93
CA LEU A 131 -15.89 -4.74 9.84
C LEU A 131 -16.75 -4.52 8.57
N PRO A 132 -18.09 -4.45 8.60
CA PRO A 132 -18.89 -4.12 7.43
C PRO A 132 -18.54 -2.76 6.82
N VAL A 133 -18.31 -1.73 7.64
CA VAL A 133 -17.92 -0.40 7.17
C VAL A 133 -16.58 -0.45 6.44
N VAL A 134 -15.60 -1.15 7.00
CA VAL A 134 -14.29 -1.32 6.37
C VAL A 134 -14.38 -2.09 5.05
N ILE A 135 -15.24 -3.11 4.96
CA ILE A 135 -15.47 -3.84 3.71
C ILE A 135 -16.06 -2.90 2.64
N ILE A 136 -17.04 -2.06 3.00
CA ILE A 136 -17.62 -1.08 2.07
C ILE A 136 -16.56 -0.08 1.60
N ILE A 137 -15.71 0.43 2.50
CA ILE A 137 -14.58 1.29 2.16
C ILE A 137 -13.71 0.62 1.10
N ARG A 138 -13.33 -0.62 1.32
CA ARG A 138 -12.48 -1.39 0.40
C ARG A 138 -13.13 -1.65 -0.95
N LEU A 139 -14.43 -1.90 -0.96
CA LEU A 139 -15.19 -2.02 -2.21
C LEU A 139 -15.14 -0.70 -3.00
N MET A 140 -15.34 0.42 -2.35
CA MET A 140 -15.33 1.73 -3.01
C MET A 140 -13.93 2.16 -3.46
N THR A 141 -12.90 1.95 -2.66
CA THR A 141 -11.54 2.42 -2.98
C THR A 141 -10.80 1.50 -3.96
N ASN A 142 -10.83 0.20 -3.76
CA ASN A 142 -10.01 -0.74 -4.56
C ASN A 142 -10.80 -1.44 -5.66
N TRP A 143 -11.96 -2.00 -5.34
CA TRP A 143 -12.71 -2.80 -6.32
C TRP A 143 -13.28 -1.96 -7.45
N PHE A 144 -13.71 -0.74 -7.15
CA PHE A 144 -14.18 0.19 -8.18
C PHE A 144 -13.08 0.49 -9.21
N GLY A 145 -11.84 0.73 -8.76
CA GLY A 145 -10.69 0.93 -9.64
C GLY A 145 -10.37 -0.29 -10.51
N ILE A 146 -10.46 -1.49 -9.95
CA ILE A 146 -10.23 -2.75 -10.69
C ILE A 146 -11.28 -2.94 -11.77
N VAL A 147 -12.56 -2.75 -11.44
CA VAL A 147 -13.67 -2.89 -12.40
C VAL A 147 -13.53 -1.87 -13.53
N LEU A 148 -13.26 -0.60 -13.22
CA LEU A 148 -13.02 0.42 -14.23
C LEU A 148 -11.82 0.08 -15.12
N GLY A 149 -10.71 -0.35 -14.53
CA GLY A 149 -9.51 -0.76 -15.26
C GLY A 149 -9.81 -1.92 -16.22
N ALA A 150 -10.54 -2.93 -15.77
CA ALA A 150 -10.93 -4.07 -16.61
C ALA A 150 -11.85 -3.65 -17.76
N LEU A 151 -12.82 -2.76 -17.53
CA LEU A 151 -13.71 -2.24 -18.56
C LEU A 151 -12.95 -1.42 -19.62
N ILE A 152 -12.01 -0.59 -19.20
CA ILE A 152 -11.15 0.20 -20.09
C ILE A 152 -10.28 -0.72 -20.94
N LEU A 153 -9.63 -1.72 -20.34
CA LEU A 153 -8.82 -2.70 -21.06
C LEU A 153 -9.66 -3.47 -22.10
N LYS A 154 -10.87 -3.88 -21.76
CA LYS A 154 -11.79 -4.53 -22.69
C LYS A 154 -12.18 -3.62 -23.85
N LYS A 155 -12.46 -2.34 -23.58
CA LYS A 155 -12.91 -1.37 -24.59
C LYS A 155 -11.78 -0.96 -25.54
N TYR A 156 -10.57 -0.76 -25.04
CA TYR A 156 -9.45 -0.25 -25.83
C TYR A 156 -8.49 -1.34 -26.33
N GLY A 157 -8.85 -2.62 -26.14
CA GLY A 157 -8.18 -3.76 -26.80
C GLY A 157 -6.73 -3.96 -26.39
N GLY A 158 -6.39 -3.71 -25.13
CA GLY A 158 -5.03 -3.85 -24.60
C GLY A 158 -4.44 -5.28 -24.62
N LEU A 159 -5.18 -6.27 -25.08
CA LEU A 159 -4.72 -7.64 -25.27
C LEU A 159 -5.00 -8.08 -26.71
N ARG A 160 -4.42 -7.39 -27.69
CA ARG A 160 -4.18 -8.01 -29.00
C ARG A 160 -3.01 -8.97 -28.84
N THR A 161 -3.29 -10.19 -28.40
CA THR A 161 -2.41 -11.32 -28.65
C THR A 161 -2.29 -11.50 -30.16
N LYS A 162 -1.16 -11.10 -30.71
CA LYS A 162 -0.68 -11.66 -31.96
C LYS A 162 -0.05 -13.01 -31.70
#